data_b69442469a03aa80020cab4c3b3e1316
#
_entry.id   b69442469a03aa80020cab4c3b3e1316
#
_cell.length_a   1.000
_cell.length_b   1.000
_cell.length_c   1.000
_cell.angle_alpha   90.00
_cell.angle_beta   90.00
_cell.angle_gamma   90.00
#
_symmetry.space_group_name_H-M   'P 1'
#
loop_
_entity.id
_entity.type
_entity.pdbx_description
1 polymer ?
#
loop_
_entity_poly.entity_id
_entity_poly.type
_entity_poly.pdbx_seq_one_letter_code
_entity_poly.pdbx_strand_id
1 'polypeptide(L)'
;MRSMNLTKNAKFESVRKNIEHYLSTDWFMWVCFLIACFITVLRVEVIGLLIFAAIICAILVFCEDVIVALEPFLLLCLCLIKCNNSYDEFIKMVWLAVPAAAAIIFHFNYYQRKLPHGELFWPMLAVSVAVTLGGLGKITAKEYFSLMPIFFTLGLGFGMLLFYNLMNSHVRLRENYSLPDKISKIMIIMGLFCCFMILEYYGEHLDKVISTHGLLAFQWRNNASTFLIFALPFAFLRSIKGNHGWFWVGMLFYGCMMITGSRGGAIVGTAEVMMCMIALLCLDKRHRIHNIIIIAVGIVMFFVFFWDLIYFFRDMLLRLLQIDDNEIRVRLMRRAVEDFLSNPVFGRGLGYFGNRDVHHSAKGALC
;
A
#
# COMPACT_ATOMS: atom_id res chain seq x y z
N MET A 1 7.47 -13.50 35.55
CA MET A 1 8.39 -12.51 34.97
C MET A 1 8.28 -11.23 35.77
N ARG A 2 9.29 -10.86 36.55
CA ARG A 2 9.35 -9.59 37.31
C ARG A 2 9.36 -8.45 36.29
N SER A 3 8.35 -7.58 36.34
CA SER A 3 8.36 -6.31 35.61
C SER A 3 9.65 -5.59 35.95
N MET A 4 10.53 -5.38 34.98
CA MET A 4 11.59 -4.38 35.10
C MET A 4 10.86 -3.04 35.23
N ASN A 5 10.63 -2.60 36.46
CA ASN A 5 10.28 -1.20 36.73
C ASN A 5 11.47 -0.35 36.33
N LEU A 6 11.56 -0.01 35.05
CA LEU A 6 12.37 1.10 34.59
C LEU A 6 11.80 2.31 35.30
N THR A 7 12.49 2.78 36.34
CA THR A 7 12.20 4.04 37.04
C THR A 7 12.11 5.09 35.94
N LYS A 8 10.89 5.56 35.65
CA LYS A 8 10.64 6.56 34.60
C LYS A 8 11.44 7.80 34.97
N ASN A 9 12.58 8.01 34.29
CA ASN A 9 13.40 9.19 34.52
C ASN A 9 12.58 10.40 34.05
N ALA A 10 12.26 11.32 34.97
CA ALA A 10 11.43 12.51 34.71
C ALA A 10 11.94 13.33 33.53
N LYS A 11 13.26 13.39 33.33
CA LYS A 11 13.90 14.07 32.20
C LYS A 11 13.60 13.34 30.85
N PHE A 12 13.64 12.01 30.82
CA PHE A 12 13.30 11.24 29.64
C PHE A 12 11.83 11.42 29.28
N GLU A 13 10.92 11.37 30.25
CA GLU A 13 9.49 11.57 30.04
C GLU A 13 9.15 12.95 29.48
N SER A 14 9.83 13.99 29.91
CA SER A 14 9.65 15.34 29.36
C SER A 14 10.09 15.43 27.90
N VAL A 15 11.27 14.88 27.58
CA VAL A 15 11.78 14.84 26.20
C VAL A 15 10.87 14.00 25.32
N ARG A 16 10.44 12.82 25.79
CA ARG A 16 9.53 11.93 25.08
C ARG A 16 8.22 12.63 24.69
N LYS A 17 7.57 13.32 25.64
CA LYS A 17 6.31 14.05 25.39
C LYS A 17 6.46 15.13 24.34
N ASN A 18 7.57 15.86 24.34
CA ASN A 18 7.83 16.88 23.32
C ASN A 18 8.01 16.26 21.93
N ILE A 19 8.75 15.15 21.84
CA ILE A 19 8.95 14.41 20.58
C ILE A 19 7.61 13.82 20.11
N GLU A 20 6.86 13.16 20.99
CA GLU A 20 5.54 12.60 20.69
C GLU A 20 4.58 13.67 20.16
N HIS A 21 4.57 14.85 20.80
CA HIS A 21 3.76 15.98 20.35
C HIS A 21 4.10 16.37 18.91
N TYR A 22 5.40 16.54 18.60
CA TYR A 22 5.86 16.90 17.25
C TYR A 22 5.52 15.82 16.22
N LEU A 23 5.81 14.55 16.50
CA LEU A 23 5.57 13.42 15.60
C LEU A 23 4.07 13.16 15.36
N SER A 24 3.21 13.59 16.27
CA SER A 24 1.75 13.44 16.15
C SER A 24 1.07 14.58 15.38
N THR A 25 1.81 15.60 14.95
CA THR A 25 1.26 16.77 14.24
C THR A 25 1.00 16.47 12.77
N ASP A 26 0.02 17.19 12.19
CA ASP A 26 -0.21 17.14 10.74
C ASP A 26 1.01 17.67 9.95
N TRP A 27 1.81 18.57 10.55
CA TRP A 27 3.05 19.06 9.95
C TRP A 27 4.08 17.95 9.71
N PHE A 28 4.25 17.04 10.67
CA PHE A 28 5.16 15.91 10.54
C PHE A 28 4.76 15.00 9.37
N MET A 29 3.46 14.82 9.14
CA MET A 29 2.95 14.06 8.00
C MET A 29 3.41 14.68 6.66
N TRP A 30 3.33 16.00 6.52
CA TRP A 30 3.84 16.69 5.33
C TRP A 30 5.35 16.60 5.17
N VAL A 31 6.11 16.59 6.28
CA VAL A 31 7.56 16.35 6.24
C VAL A 31 7.88 14.96 5.71
N CYS A 32 7.19 13.92 6.17
CA CYS A 32 7.34 12.56 5.63
C CYS A 32 7.00 12.49 4.15
N PHE A 33 5.92 13.14 3.73
CA PHE A 33 5.54 13.25 2.32
C PHE A 33 6.65 13.90 1.47
N LEU A 34 7.21 15.03 1.91
CA LEU A 34 8.30 15.71 1.20
C LEU A 34 9.56 14.84 1.12
N ILE A 35 9.91 14.15 2.21
CA ILE A 35 11.03 13.20 2.22
C ILE A 35 10.81 12.11 1.17
N ALA A 36 9.60 11.54 1.09
CA ALA A 36 9.25 10.53 0.09
C ALA A 36 9.37 11.08 -1.35
N CYS A 37 8.92 12.31 -1.59
CA CYS A 37 9.07 12.98 -2.88
C CYS A 37 10.55 13.14 -3.26
N PHE A 38 11.39 13.61 -2.33
CA PHE A 38 12.83 13.76 -2.57
C PHE A 38 13.51 12.43 -2.87
N ILE A 39 13.21 11.37 -2.11
CA ILE A 39 13.75 10.02 -2.33
C ILE A 39 13.41 9.55 -3.75
N THR A 40 12.16 9.77 -4.20
CA THR A 40 11.68 9.34 -5.51
C THR A 40 12.37 10.10 -6.64
N VAL A 41 12.47 11.42 -6.54
CA VAL A 41 13.12 12.27 -7.56
C VAL A 41 14.62 11.99 -7.67
N LEU A 42 15.30 11.83 -6.53
CA LEU A 42 16.73 11.57 -6.49
C LEU A 42 17.09 10.09 -6.74
N ARG A 43 16.10 9.21 -6.80
CA ARG A 43 16.29 7.75 -7.01
C ARG A 43 17.24 7.11 -5.98
N VAL A 44 17.07 7.52 -4.72
CA VAL A 44 17.91 7.06 -3.58
C VAL A 44 17.11 6.17 -2.64
N GLU A 45 16.44 5.15 -3.17
CA GLU A 45 15.48 4.30 -2.46
C GLU A 45 16.11 3.57 -1.27
N VAL A 46 17.39 3.16 -1.37
CA VAL A 46 18.12 2.52 -0.27
C VAL A 46 18.32 3.48 0.91
N ILE A 47 18.66 4.75 0.62
CA ILE A 47 18.76 5.79 1.64
C ILE A 47 17.36 6.07 2.23
N GLY A 48 16.34 6.08 1.39
CA GLY A 48 14.95 6.22 1.79
C GLY A 48 14.52 5.14 2.78
N LEU A 49 14.89 3.88 2.52
CA LEU A 49 14.65 2.76 3.44
C LEU A 49 15.28 3.02 4.80
N LEU A 50 16.53 3.50 4.85
CA LEU A 50 17.23 3.82 6.11
C LEU A 50 16.54 4.96 6.87
N ILE A 51 16.18 6.04 6.17
CA ILE A 51 15.51 7.21 6.77
C ILE A 51 14.16 6.79 7.37
N PHE A 52 13.30 6.13 6.58
CA PHE A 52 11.97 5.73 7.05
C PHE A 52 12.05 4.66 8.14
N ALA A 53 13.00 3.72 8.07
CA ALA A 53 13.22 2.76 9.15
C ALA A 53 13.62 3.45 10.45
N ALA A 54 14.50 4.46 10.39
CA ALA A 54 14.89 5.26 11.56
C ALA A 54 13.69 6.05 12.13
N ILE A 55 12.86 6.66 11.26
CA ILE A 55 11.64 7.36 11.66
C ILE A 55 10.67 6.41 12.34
N ILE A 56 10.41 5.25 11.77
CA ILE A 56 9.50 4.24 12.34
C ILE A 56 10.03 3.75 13.70
N CYS A 57 11.33 3.46 13.81
CA CYS A 57 11.94 3.09 15.09
C CYS A 57 11.82 4.20 16.13
N ALA A 58 12.04 5.46 15.73
CA ALA A 58 11.87 6.60 16.63
C ALA A 58 10.42 6.73 17.11
N ILE A 59 9.42 6.57 16.21
CA ILE A 59 8.02 6.58 16.58
C ILE A 59 7.71 5.46 17.59
N LEU A 60 8.18 4.24 17.35
CA LEU A 60 7.96 3.11 18.25
C LEU A 60 8.59 3.31 19.64
N VAL A 61 9.70 4.06 19.72
CA VAL A 61 10.37 4.35 20.99
C VAL A 61 9.71 5.52 21.72
N PHE A 62 9.37 6.59 21.02
CA PHE A 62 8.94 7.85 21.66
C PHE A 62 7.43 8.04 21.71
N CYS A 63 6.67 7.46 20.77
CA CYS A 63 5.22 7.63 20.72
C CYS A 63 4.51 6.45 21.36
N GLU A 64 3.50 6.79 22.15
CA GLU A 64 2.57 5.80 22.66
C GLU A 64 1.61 5.31 21.55
N ASP A 65 1.29 6.18 20.58
CA ASP A 65 0.38 5.91 19.47
C ASP A 65 1.13 5.37 18.23
N VAL A 66 1.07 4.06 18.00
CA VAL A 66 1.74 3.41 16.85
C VAL A 66 1.10 3.77 15.50
N ILE A 67 -0.16 4.25 15.49
CA ILE A 67 -0.83 4.64 14.24
C ILE A 67 -0.06 5.76 13.53
N VAL A 68 0.70 6.57 14.27
CA VAL A 68 1.62 7.56 13.71
C VAL A 68 2.65 6.92 12.77
N ALA A 69 3.08 5.68 13.03
CA ALA A 69 4.04 4.96 12.19
C ALA A 69 3.43 4.43 10.87
N LEU A 70 2.11 4.40 10.76
CA LEU A 70 1.43 3.86 9.57
C LEU A 70 1.77 4.67 8.32
N GLU A 71 1.80 5.99 8.42
CA GLU A 71 2.10 6.85 7.28
C GLU A 71 3.53 6.66 6.74
N PRO A 72 4.61 6.82 7.53
CA PRO A 72 5.96 6.61 7.02
C PRO A 72 6.16 5.17 6.52
N PHE A 73 5.47 4.19 7.10
CA PHE A 73 5.48 2.82 6.61
C PHE A 73 4.84 2.69 5.21
N LEU A 74 3.67 3.28 4.98
CA LEU A 74 2.99 3.25 3.68
C LEU A 74 3.76 4.04 2.61
N LEU A 75 4.32 5.20 2.97
CA LEU A 75 5.17 5.98 2.07
C LEU A 75 6.43 5.20 1.67
N LEU A 76 7.06 4.50 2.62
CA LEU A 76 8.18 3.61 2.34
C LEU A 76 7.77 2.49 1.37
N CYS A 77 6.64 1.83 1.60
CA CYS A 77 6.13 0.80 0.69
C CYS A 77 5.95 1.33 -0.73
N LEU A 78 5.41 2.55 -0.88
CA LEU A 78 5.23 3.19 -2.19
C LEU A 78 6.57 3.53 -2.85
N CYS A 79 7.54 4.09 -2.13
CA CYS A 79 8.89 4.34 -2.66
C CYS A 79 9.53 3.05 -3.19
N LEU A 80 9.36 1.93 -2.47
CA LEU A 80 9.93 0.64 -2.86
C LEU A 80 9.23 0.00 -4.06
N ILE A 81 7.99 0.33 -4.36
CA ILE A 81 7.24 -0.19 -5.53
C ILE A 81 7.84 0.30 -6.85
N LYS A 82 8.33 1.53 -6.91
CA LYS A 82 8.99 2.10 -8.10
C LYS A 82 10.43 1.63 -8.25
N CYS A 83 11.01 1.02 -7.21
CA CYS A 83 12.40 0.65 -7.16
C CYS A 83 12.73 -0.46 -8.16
N ASN A 84 13.72 -0.22 -9.02
CA ASN A 84 14.26 -1.22 -9.95
C ASN A 84 15.44 -1.99 -9.36
N ASN A 85 15.77 -1.77 -8.09
CA ASN A 85 16.89 -2.40 -7.43
C ASN A 85 16.68 -3.91 -7.31
N SER A 86 17.76 -4.65 -7.44
CA SER A 86 17.71 -6.11 -7.28
C SER A 86 17.35 -6.48 -5.84
N TYR A 87 16.69 -7.61 -5.66
CA TYR A 87 16.41 -8.14 -4.33
C TYR A 87 17.66 -8.30 -3.47
N ASP A 88 18.83 -8.51 -4.09
CA ASP A 88 20.10 -8.66 -3.40
C ASP A 88 20.52 -7.39 -2.64
N GLU A 89 20.13 -6.22 -3.10
CA GLU A 89 20.38 -4.95 -2.39
C GLU A 89 19.53 -4.85 -1.13
N PHE A 90 18.27 -5.30 -1.17
CA PHE A 90 17.40 -5.32 0.01
C PHE A 90 17.80 -6.41 1.01
N ILE A 91 18.30 -7.55 0.55
CA ILE A 91 18.83 -8.59 1.44
C ILE A 91 19.99 -8.04 2.26
N LYS A 92 20.85 -7.19 1.69
CA LYS A 92 21.92 -6.51 2.43
C LYS A 92 21.40 -5.63 3.57
N MET A 93 20.13 -5.20 3.51
CA MET A 93 19.49 -4.35 4.52
C MET A 93 18.69 -5.15 5.57
N VAL A 94 18.71 -6.48 5.53
CA VAL A 94 18.01 -7.36 6.51
C VAL A 94 18.43 -7.07 7.95
N TRP A 95 19.66 -6.56 8.18
CA TRP A 95 20.10 -6.13 9.49
C TRP A 95 19.20 -5.05 10.14
N LEU A 96 18.44 -4.27 9.35
CA LEU A 96 17.45 -3.31 9.87
C LEU A 96 16.33 -4.01 10.66
N ALA A 97 16.11 -5.30 10.46
CA ALA A 97 15.18 -6.08 11.27
C ALA A 97 15.58 -6.11 12.76
N VAL A 98 16.89 -5.98 13.07
CA VAL A 98 17.39 -6.00 14.45
C VAL A 98 16.94 -4.73 15.22
N PRO A 99 17.24 -3.50 14.77
CA PRO A 99 16.77 -2.30 15.46
C PRO A 99 15.23 -2.19 15.44
N ALA A 100 14.55 -2.64 14.38
CA ALA A 100 13.09 -2.67 14.33
C ALA A 100 12.51 -3.62 15.39
N ALA A 101 13.03 -4.84 15.53
CA ALA A 101 12.63 -5.76 16.57
C ALA A 101 12.90 -5.18 17.98
N ALA A 102 14.07 -4.58 18.20
CA ALA A 102 14.41 -3.93 19.45
C ALA A 102 13.43 -2.80 19.79
N ALA A 103 13.07 -1.95 18.81
CA ALA A 103 12.10 -0.87 18.99
C ALA A 103 10.70 -1.41 19.34
N ILE A 104 10.26 -2.48 18.68
CA ILE A 104 8.98 -3.15 18.97
C ILE A 104 8.99 -3.73 20.39
N ILE A 105 10.03 -4.46 20.77
CA ILE A 105 10.16 -5.04 22.12
C ILE A 105 10.19 -3.93 23.17
N PHE A 106 10.95 -2.84 22.92
CA PHE A 106 10.96 -1.66 23.79
C PHE A 106 9.55 -1.07 23.95
N HIS A 107 8.84 -0.85 22.84
CA HIS A 107 7.50 -0.29 22.81
C HIS A 107 6.54 -1.08 23.71
N PHE A 108 6.47 -2.40 23.54
CA PHE A 108 5.57 -3.26 24.33
C PHE A 108 5.94 -3.26 25.82
N ASN A 109 7.23 -3.32 26.16
CA ASN A 109 7.68 -3.35 27.53
C ASN A 109 7.52 -2.00 28.25
N TYR A 110 7.87 -0.91 27.55
CA TYR A 110 7.86 0.44 28.15
C TYR A 110 6.43 0.96 28.36
N TYR A 111 5.58 0.80 27.35
CA TYR A 111 4.18 1.22 27.43
C TYR A 111 3.28 0.16 28.08
N GLN A 112 3.85 -0.96 28.53
CA GLN A 112 3.15 -2.09 29.19
C GLN A 112 1.91 -2.54 28.43
N ARG A 113 2.02 -2.59 27.11
CA ARG A 113 0.91 -2.96 26.24
C ARG A 113 0.62 -4.45 26.34
N LYS A 114 -0.62 -4.77 26.70
CA LYS A 114 -1.13 -6.12 26.50
C LYS A 114 -1.52 -6.25 25.04
N LEU A 115 -1.15 -7.37 24.40
CA LEU A 115 -1.64 -7.71 23.07
C LEU A 115 -3.11 -8.14 23.20
N PRO A 116 -4.08 -7.27 22.96
CA PRO A 116 -5.47 -7.67 23.02
C PRO A 116 -5.78 -8.55 21.82
N HIS A 117 -6.47 -9.67 22.06
CA HIS A 117 -7.08 -10.43 20.99
C HIS A 117 -8.26 -9.61 20.45
N GLY A 118 -8.06 -8.92 19.31
CA GLY A 118 -9.14 -8.27 18.58
C GLY A 118 -10.03 -9.31 17.90
N GLU A 119 -11.18 -8.88 17.41
CA GLU A 119 -12.15 -9.75 16.74
C GLU A 119 -11.57 -10.53 15.55
N LEU A 120 -10.64 -9.91 14.83
CA LEU A 120 -9.96 -10.51 13.68
C LEU A 120 -8.71 -11.32 14.04
N PHE A 121 -8.36 -11.46 15.33
CA PHE A 121 -7.15 -12.17 15.73
C PHE A 121 -7.13 -13.62 15.22
N TRP A 122 -8.19 -14.37 15.43
CA TRP A 122 -8.27 -15.77 15.02
C TRP A 122 -8.26 -15.96 13.49
N PRO A 123 -9.04 -15.19 12.70
CA PRO A 123 -8.90 -15.21 11.23
C PRO A 123 -7.49 -14.88 10.77
N MET A 124 -6.86 -13.83 11.33
CA MET A 124 -5.50 -13.43 10.96
C MET A 124 -4.45 -14.48 11.34
N LEU A 125 -4.61 -15.11 12.50
CA LEU A 125 -3.74 -16.23 12.90
C LEU A 125 -3.91 -17.42 11.95
N ALA A 126 -5.15 -17.76 11.57
CA ALA A 126 -5.41 -18.85 10.61
C ALA A 126 -4.75 -18.57 9.27
N VAL A 127 -4.86 -17.34 8.75
CA VAL A 127 -4.18 -16.93 7.50
C VAL A 127 -2.65 -17.02 7.66
N SER A 128 -2.10 -16.54 8.79
CA SER A 128 -0.66 -16.59 9.06
C SER A 128 -0.14 -18.02 9.10
N VAL A 129 -0.88 -18.91 9.73
CA VAL A 129 -0.55 -20.34 9.78
C VAL A 129 -0.66 -20.96 8.39
N ALA A 130 -1.72 -20.68 7.64
CA ALA A 130 -1.92 -21.21 6.30
C ALA A 130 -0.80 -20.78 5.33
N VAL A 131 -0.40 -19.50 5.37
CA VAL A 131 0.72 -18.97 4.57
C VAL A 131 2.03 -19.64 4.97
N THR A 132 2.25 -19.84 6.26
CA THR A 132 3.47 -20.50 6.76
C THR A 132 3.52 -21.97 6.33
N LEU A 133 2.40 -22.69 6.45
CA LEU A 133 2.30 -24.09 5.98
C LEU A 133 2.49 -24.19 4.47
N GLY A 134 1.91 -23.27 3.69
CA GLY A 134 2.15 -23.15 2.24
C GLY A 134 3.62 -22.93 1.89
N GLY A 135 4.38 -22.22 2.73
CA GLY A 135 5.83 -22.07 2.61
C GLY A 135 6.60 -23.39 2.72
N LEU A 136 6.10 -24.36 3.47
CA LEU A 136 6.70 -25.70 3.60
C LEU A 136 6.69 -26.49 2.28
N GLY A 137 5.83 -26.15 1.33
CA GLY A 137 5.84 -26.76 -0.01
C GLY A 137 7.19 -26.65 -0.73
N LYS A 138 8.06 -25.74 -0.32
CA LYS A 138 9.45 -25.67 -0.81
C LYS A 138 10.31 -26.89 -0.49
N ILE A 139 9.99 -27.62 0.55
CA ILE A 139 10.72 -28.83 0.89
C ILE A 139 10.59 -29.86 -0.23
N THR A 140 9.45 -29.87 -0.92
CA THR A 140 9.17 -30.76 -2.07
C THR A 140 9.65 -30.19 -3.41
N ALA A 141 9.87 -28.88 -3.50
CA ALA A 141 10.23 -28.17 -4.74
C ALA A 141 11.66 -27.58 -4.68
N LYS A 142 12.65 -28.40 -4.30
CA LYS A 142 14.05 -27.99 -4.08
C LYS A 142 14.72 -27.38 -5.31
N GLU A 143 14.32 -27.77 -6.51
CA GLU A 143 14.94 -27.32 -7.77
C GLU A 143 14.85 -25.80 -7.99
N TYR A 144 13.83 -25.15 -7.40
CA TYR A 144 13.57 -23.73 -7.54
C TYR A 144 13.72 -22.98 -6.21
N PHE A 145 14.61 -23.45 -5.36
CA PHE A 145 14.84 -22.82 -4.06
C PHE A 145 15.45 -21.43 -4.21
N SER A 146 14.86 -20.44 -3.54
CA SER A 146 15.46 -19.12 -3.30
C SER A 146 15.12 -18.63 -1.90
N LEU A 147 15.89 -17.68 -1.36
CA LEU A 147 15.63 -17.11 -0.03
C LEU A 147 14.42 -16.21 0.02
N MET A 148 14.04 -15.60 -1.12
CA MET A 148 12.91 -14.66 -1.20
C MET A 148 11.60 -15.20 -0.66
N PRO A 149 11.16 -16.42 -0.98
CA PRO A 149 9.94 -16.96 -0.42
C PRO A 149 9.92 -17.08 1.10
N ILE A 150 11.06 -17.20 1.74
CA ILE A 150 11.14 -17.22 3.20
C ILE A 150 10.73 -15.84 3.74
N PHE A 151 11.25 -14.76 3.15
CA PHE A 151 10.88 -13.41 3.52
C PHE A 151 9.38 -13.12 3.25
N PHE A 152 8.86 -13.57 2.11
CA PHE A 152 7.42 -13.47 1.81
C PHE A 152 6.59 -14.28 2.80
N THR A 153 6.99 -15.49 3.15
CA THR A 153 6.28 -16.32 4.13
C THR A 153 6.25 -15.66 5.50
N LEU A 154 7.39 -15.14 5.96
CA LEU A 154 7.46 -14.44 7.25
C LEU A 154 6.72 -13.11 7.23
N GLY A 155 6.86 -12.31 6.16
CA GLY A 155 6.21 -11.01 6.04
C GLY A 155 4.70 -11.12 5.88
N LEU A 156 4.21 -11.99 5.01
CA LEU A 156 2.76 -12.19 4.79
C LEU A 156 2.09 -12.98 5.92
N GLY A 157 2.81 -13.91 6.56
CA GLY A 157 2.29 -14.67 7.69
C GLY A 157 2.39 -13.88 8.99
N PHE A 158 3.48 -14.07 9.71
CA PHE A 158 3.66 -13.49 11.04
C PHE A 158 3.79 -11.96 11.04
N GLY A 159 4.32 -11.35 9.97
CA GLY A 159 4.42 -9.90 9.85
C GLY A 159 3.04 -9.23 9.81
N MET A 160 2.08 -9.79 9.07
CA MET A 160 0.70 -9.30 9.04
C MET A 160 0.01 -9.44 10.40
N LEU A 161 0.21 -10.58 11.09
CA LEU A 161 -0.34 -10.78 12.42
C LEU A 161 0.27 -9.80 13.44
N LEU A 162 1.58 -9.58 13.38
CA LEU A 162 2.26 -8.58 14.22
C LEU A 162 1.72 -7.18 13.96
N PHE A 163 1.61 -6.79 12.69
CA PHE A 163 1.07 -5.49 12.29
C PHE A 163 -0.38 -5.31 12.80
N TYR A 164 -1.23 -6.32 12.62
CA TYR A 164 -2.59 -6.29 13.14
C TYR A 164 -2.62 -6.09 14.66
N ASN A 165 -1.81 -6.84 15.40
CA ASN A 165 -1.74 -6.75 16.85
C ASN A 165 -1.22 -5.38 17.31
N LEU A 166 -0.20 -4.83 16.64
CA LEU A 166 0.31 -3.50 16.90
C LEU A 166 -0.80 -2.45 16.72
N MET A 167 -1.51 -2.47 15.60
CA MET A 167 -2.59 -1.53 15.31
C MET A 167 -3.76 -1.69 16.29
N ASN A 168 -4.18 -2.93 16.56
CA ASN A 168 -5.31 -3.20 17.44
C ASN A 168 -5.03 -2.82 18.91
N SER A 169 -3.78 -2.90 19.36
CA SER A 169 -3.42 -2.51 20.74
C SER A 169 -3.72 -1.03 21.04
N HIS A 170 -3.76 -0.19 20.02
CA HIS A 170 -3.98 1.26 20.14
C HIS A 170 -5.42 1.71 20.02
N VAL A 171 -6.22 1.02 19.19
CA VAL A 171 -7.61 1.40 18.92
C VAL A 171 -8.48 1.39 20.17
N ARG A 172 -8.19 0.51 21.14
CA ARG A 172 -9.01 0.32 22.35
C ARG A 172 -8.69 1.28 23.50
N LEU A 173 -7.68 2.14 23.39
CA LEU A 173 -7.11 2.84 24.55
C LEU A 173 -7.52 4.29 24.68
N ARG A 174 -8.21 4.88 23.69
CA ARG A 174 -8.60 6.29 23.74
C ARG A 174 -10.07 6.48 23.40
N GLU A 175 -10.90 6.75 24.40
CA GLU A 175 -12.32 7.05 24.23
C GLU A 175 -12.59 8.28 23.33
N ASN A 176 -11.65 9.24 23.27
CA ASN A 176 -11.77 10.46 22.48
C ASN A 176 -10.94 10.47 21.19
N TYR A 177 -10.50 9.32 20.70
CA TYR A 177 -9.63 9.23 19.54
C TYR A 177 -10.43 9.02 18.25
N SER A 178 -10.41 10.02 17.37
CA SER A 178 -11.01 9.89 16.04
C SER A 178 -10.09 9.12 15.07
N LEU A 179 -10.02 7.81 15.23
CA LEU A 179 -9.28 6.92 14.34
C LEU A 179 -9.66 7.10 12.86
N PRO A 180 -10.97 7.22 12.48
CA PRO A 180 -11.33 7.44 11.09
C PRO A 180 -10.77 8.75 10.51
N ASP A 181 -10.66 9.80 11.33
CA ASP A 181 -10.09 11.07 10.86
C ASP A 181 -8.59 10.97 10.61
N LYS A 182 -7.85 10.31 11.50
CA LYS A 182 -6.40 10.12 11.35
C LYS A 182 -6.07 9.21 10.17
N ILE A 183 -6.76 8.08 10.04
CA ILE A 183 -6.60 7.20 8.87
C ILE A 183 -6.94 7.94 7.58
N SER A 184 -8.00 8.75 7.58
CA SER A 184 -8.37 9.56 6.42
C SER A 184 -7.23 10.50 5.97
N LYS A 185 -6.55 11.16 6.92
CA LYS A 185 -5.38 12.01 6.60
C LYS A 185 -4.24 11.19 6.00
N ILE A 186 -3.88 10.09 6.64
CA ILE A 186 -2.80 9.20 6.17
C ILE A 186 -3.09 8.70 4.76
N MET A 187 -4.30 8.20 4.51
CA MET A 187 -4.68 7.67 3.21
C MET A 187 -4.69 8.73 2.12
N ILE A 188 -5.09 9.96 2.44
CA ILE A 188 -5.05 11.07 1.49
C ILE A 188 -3.59 11.44 1.15
N ILE A 189 -2.70 11.52 2.12
CA ILE A 189 -1.28 11.82 1.87
C ILE A 189 -0.64 10.71 1.03
N MET A 190 -0.94 9.45 1.34
CA MET A 190 -0.52 8.31 0.53
C MET A 190 -1.03 8.41 -0.91
N GLY A 191 -2.31 8.77 -1.10
CA GLY A 191 -2.89 8.97 -2.43
C GLY A 191 -2.23 10.11 -3.19
N LEU A 192 -1.97 11.25 -2.53
CA LEU A 192 -1.25 12.39 -3.12
C LEU A 192 0.17 11.99 -3.54
N PHE A 193 0.88 11.22 -2.72
CA PHE A 193 2.21 10.73 -3.07
C PHE A 193 2.17 9.77 -4.25
N CYS A 194 1.17 8.89 -4.30
CA CYS A 194 0.97 7.99 -5.44
C CYS A 194 0.70 8.78 -6.74
N CYS A 195 -0.13 9.84 -6.67
CA CYS A 195 -0.34 10.75 -7.81
C CYS A 195 0.97 11.44 -8.23
N PHE A 196 1.76 11.91 -7.26
CA PHE A 196 3.06 12.52 -7.53
C PHE A 196 3.98 11.56 -8.30
N MET A 197 4.11 10.30 -7.85
CA MET A 197 4.92 9.28 -8.52
C MET A 197 4.46 9.01 -9.96
N ILE A 198 3.15 8.97 -10.19
CA ILE A 198 2.58 8.75 -11.53
C ILE A 198 2.91 9.95 -12.43
N LEU A 199 2.64 11.16 -11.95
CA LEU A 199 2.87 12.38 -12.72
C LEU A 199 4.36 12.61 -13.01
N GLU A 200 5.23 12.32 -12.05
CA GLU A 200 6.69 12.39 -12.23
C GLU A 200 7.14 11.39 -13.32
N TYR A 201 6.63 10.14 -13.27
CA TYR A 201 6.95 9.15 -14.31
C TYR A 201 6.50 9.61 -15.71
N TYR A 202 5.32 10.21 -15.82
CA TYR A 202 4.83 10.78 -17.07
C TYR A 202 5.67 11.97 -17.52
N GLY A 203 6.10 12.82 -16.58
CA GLY A 203 6.99 13.96 -16.86
C GLY A 203 8.35 13.52 -17.40
N GLU A 204 8.93 12.46 -16.86
CA GLU A 204 10.21 11.89 -17.36
C GLU A 204 10.09 11.28 -18.77
N HIS A 205 8.89 10.86 -19.17
CA HIS A 205 8.65 10.18 -20.44
C HIS A 205 7.71 10.98 -21.37
N LEU A 206 7.69 12.30 -21.23
CA LEU A 206 6.77 13.17 -21.96
C LEU A 206 6.89 13.00 -23.48
N ASP A 207 8.11 12.85 -24.00
CA ASP A 207 8.37 12.63 -25.43
C ASP A 207 7.67 11.37 -25.96
N LYS A 208 7.65 10.31 -25.16
CA LYS A 208 6.93 9.06 -25.50
C LYS A 208 5.43 9.26 -25.48
N VAL A 209 4.90 10.00 -24.51
CA VAL A 209 3.46 10.31 -24.43
C VAL A 209 3.02 11.08 -25.67
N ILE A 210 3.79 12.10 -26.05
CA ILE A 210 3.49 12.94 -27.22
C ILE A 210 3.60 12.13 -28.52
N SER A 211 4.64 11.31 -28.67
CA SER A 211 4.88 10.54 -29.90
C SER A 211 3.91 9.40 -30.11
N THR A 212 3.46 8.74 -29.01
CA THR A 212 2.55 7.59 -29.09
C THR A 212 1.08 7.96 -28.97
N HIS A 213 0.75 9.19 -28.55
CA HIS A 213 -0.60 9.63 -28.19
C HIS A 213 -1.32 8.63 -27.29
N GLY A 214 -0.58 7.93 -26.41
CA GLY A 214 -1.09 6.81 -25.65
C GLY A 214 -0.64 6.78 -24.20
N LEU A 215 -1.29 5.91 -23.44
CA LEU A 215 -0.94 5.67 -22.04
C LEU A 215 0.38 4.91 -21.94
N LEU A 216 1.27 5.37 -21.05
CA LEU A 216 2.51 4.69 -20.76
C LEU A 216 2.26 3.41 -19.94
N ALA A 217 2.81 2.29 -20.40
CA ALA A 217 2.81 1.06 -19.64
C ALA A 217 4.04 1.04 -18.70
N PHE A 218 3.80 1.02 -17.39
CA PHE A 218 4.85 0.85 -16.40
C PHE A 218 4.56 -0.35 -15.48
N GLN A 219 5.63 -0.95 -14.96
CA GLN A 219 5.56 -2.24 -14.27
C GLN A 219 4.70 -2.19 -12.99
N TRP A 220 4.77 -1.10 -12.24
CA TRP A 220 4.08 -0.93 -10.96
C TRP A 220 2.67 -0.32 -11.08
N ARG A 221 2.12 -0.17 -12.30
CA ARG A 221 0.80 0.45 -12.56
C ARG A 221 -0.38 -0.16 -11.77
N ASN A 222 -0.38 -1.50 -11.62
CA ASN A 222 -1.45 -2.18 -10.88
C ASN A 222 -1.35 -1.88 -9.38
N ASN A 223 -0.14 -1.80 -8.83
CA ASN A 223 0.07 -1.46 -7.43
C ASN A 223 -0.36 -0.01 -7.17
N ALA A 224 0.04 0.94 -8.02
CA ALA A 224 -0.36 2.34 -7.91
C ALA A 224 -1.88 2.50 -7.95
N SER A 225 -2.58 1.86 -8.89
CA SER A 225 -4.03 1.92 -8.95
C SER A 225 -4.70 1.30 -7.72
N THR A 226 -4.15 0.23 -7.15
CA THR A 226 -4.65 -0.36 -5.90
C THR A 226 -4.52 0.61 -4.73
N PHE A 227 -3.39 1.30 -4.58
CA PHE A 227 -3.23 2.31 -3.54
C PHE A 227 -4.20 3.49 -3.70
N LEU A 228 -4.45 3.93 -4.95
CA LEU A 228 -5.41 5.00 -5.23
C LEU A 228 -6.85 4.57 -4.93
N ILE A 229 -7.24 3.32 -5.23
CA ILE A 229 -8.53 2.75 -4.83
C ILE A 229 -8.68 2.85 -3.30
N PHE A 230 -7.69 2.45 -2.51
CA PHE A 230 -7.79 2.58 -1.05
C PHE A 230 -7.83 4.03 -0.56
N ALA A 231 -7.20 4.98 -1.24
CA ALA A 231 -7.15 6.39 -0.82
C ALA A 231 -8.41 7.18 -1.20
N LEU A 232 -9.03 6.87 -2.32
CA LEU A 232 -10.12 7.60 -2.94
C LEU A 232 -11.33 7.82 -2.02
N PRO A 233 -11.88 6.81 -1.30
CA PRO A 233 -13.06 7.00 -0.45
C PRO A 233 -12.81 7.99 0.68
N PHE A 234 -11.57 8.09 1.17
CA PHE A 234 -11.23 9.01 2.25
C PHE A 234 -11.24 10.47 1.82
N ALA A 235 -10.90 10.78 0.56
CA ALA A 235 -11.05 12.12 0.01
C ALA A 235 -12.54 12.51 -0.08
N PHE A 236 -13.39 11.61 -0.56
CA PHE A 236 -14.84 11.85 -0.60
C PHE A 236 -15.46 11.93 0.80
N LEU A 237 -15.03 11.10 1.75
CA LEU A 237 -15.48 11.18 3.14
C LEU A 237 -15.20 12.57 3.76
N ARG A 238 -14.03 13.15 3.46
CA ARG A 238 -13.71 14.50 3.91
C ARG A 238 -14.53 15.58 3.20
N SER A 239 -14.87 15.38 1.94
CA SER A 239 -15.79 16.25 1.22
C SER A 239 -17.17 16.27 1.88
N ILE A 240 -17.70 15.10 2.26
CA ILE A 240 -18.99 14.98 2.98
C ILE A 240 -18.94 15.69 4.35
N LYS A 241 -17.82 15.65 5.05
CA LYS A 241 -17.65 16.27 6.38
C LYS A 241 -17.51 17.80 6.36
N GLY A 242 -17.55 18.45 5.21
CA GLY A 242 -17.73 19.90 5.10
C GLY A 242 -16.67 20.69 4.34
N ASN A 243 -15.63 20.06 3.79
CA ASN A 243 -14.68 20.76 2.92
C ASN A 243 -14.75 20.19 1.49
N HIS A 244 -15.56 20.84 0.66
CA HIS A 244 -15.80 20.43 -0.73
C HIS A 244 -14.53 20.41 -1.61
N GLY A 245 -13.46 21.08 -1.22
CA GLY A 245 -12.16 20.99 -1.91
C GLY A 245 -11.64 19.57 -2.01
N TRP A 246 -11.97 18.70 -1.05
CA TRP A 246 -11.56 17.29 -1.06
C TRP A 246 -12.23 16.46 -2.16
N PHE A 247 -13.36 16.91 -2.70
CA PHE A 247 -13.94 16.31 -3.89
C PHE A 247 -12.94 16.31 -5.06
N TRP A 248 -12.27 17.43 -5.30
CA TRP A 248 -11.29 17.56 -6.38
C TRP A 248 -10.04 16.73 -6.15
N VAL A 249 -9.66 16.53 -4.89
CA VAL A 249 -8.58 15.58 -4.54
C VAL A 249 -9.00 14.14 -4.89
N GLY A 250 -10.23 13.75 -4.59
CA GLY A 250 -10.79 12.46 -5.01
C GLY A 250 -10.81 12.31 -6.55
N MET A 251 -11.20 13.36 -7.27
CA MET A 251 -11.16 13.38 -8.74
C MET A 251 -9.73 13.31 -9.29
N LEU A 252 -8.75 13.96 -8.63
CA LEU A 252 -7.33 13.81 -8.97
C LEU A 252 -6.86 12.36 -8.81
N PHE A 253 -7.23 11.69 -7.71
CA PHE A 253 -6.90 10.28 -7.50
C PHE A 253 -7.49 9.41 -8.60
N TYR A 254 -8.76 9.64 -8.94
CA TYR A 254 -9.42 8.93 -10.03
C TYR A 254 -8.74 9.18 -11.38
N GLY A 255 -8.44 10.44 -11.73
CA GLY A 255 -7.73 10.79 -12.95
C GLY A 255 -6.35 10.13 -13.05
N CYS A 256 -5.54 10.21 -11.98
CA CYS A 256 -4.24 9.54 -11.92
C CYS A 256 -4.37 8.01 -12.04
N MET A 257 -5.39 7.42 -11.41
CA MET A 257 -5.66 5.99 -11.55
C MET A 257 -5.98 5.60 -12.99
N MET A 258 -6.76 6.42 -13.70
CA MET A 258 -7.11 6.17 -15.10
C MET A 258 -5.89 6.18 -16.01
N ILE A 259 -5.00 7.16 -15.87
CA ILE A 259 -3.77 7.26 -16.68
C ILE A 259 -2.74 6.15 -16.37
N THR A 260 -2.89 5.40 -15.25
CA THR A 260 -2.04 4.20 -15.04
C THR A 260 -2.22 3.13 -16.11
N GLY A 261 -3.34 3.14 -16.83
CA GLY A 261 -3.69 2.09 -17.78
C GLY A 261 -3.96 0.72 -17.15
N SER A 262 -4.18 0.66 -15.83
CA SER A 262 -4.57 -0.56 -15.13
C SER A 262 -6.05 -0.86 -15.38
N ARG A 263 -6.34 -1.95 -16.09
CA ARG A 263 -7.72 -2.35 -16.42
C ARG A 263 -8.56 -2.62 -15.17
N GLY A 264 -8.00 -3.37 -14.21
CA GLY A 264 -8.65 -3.66 -12.94
C GLY A 264 -8.90 -2.40 -12.12
N GLY A 265 -7.87 -1.52 -12.04
CA GLY A 265 -7.97 -0.21 -11.38
C GLY A 265 -9.07 0.65 -11.99
N ALA A 266 -9.13 0.73 -13.30
CA ALA A 266 -10.12 1.53 -14.01
C ALA A 266 -11.57 1.06 -13.73
N ILE A 267 -11.85 -0.24 -13.79
CA ILE A 267 -13.19 -0.79 -13.54
C ILE A 267 -13.60 -0.59 -12.07
N VAL A 268 -12.76 -1.06 -11.14
CA VAL A 268 -13.06 -0.98 -9.70
C VAL A 268 -13.16 0.46 -9.25
N GLY A 269 -12.21 1.32 -9.68
CA GLY A 269 -12.20 2.72 -9.31
C GLY A 269 -13.37 3.51 -9.88
N THR A 270 -13.83 3.21 -11.12
CA THR A 270 -15.04 3.84 -11.65
C THR A 270 -16.26 3.47 -10.82
N ALA A 271 -16.42 2.18 -10.48
CA ALA A 271 -17.51 1.73 -9.61
C ALA A 271 -17.45 2.41 -8.23
N GLU A 272 -16.26 2.54 -7.67
CA GLU A 272 -16.04 3.18 -6.38
C GLU A 272 -16.35 4.68 -6.42
N VAL A 273 -15.90 5.42 -7.45
CA VAL A 273 -16.24 6.84 -7.63
C VAL A 273 -17.75 7.01 -7.74
N MET A 274 -18.43 6.16 -8.50
CA MET A 274 -19.89 6.21 -8.59
C MET A 274 -20.56 6.02 -7.23
N MET A 275 -20.11 5.03 -6.45
CA MET A 275 -20.62 4.81 -5.08
C MET A 275 -20.33 6.02 -4.18
N CYS A 276 -19.13 6.61 -4.25
CA CYS A 276 -18.77 7.80 -3.50
C CYS A 276 -19.62 9.01 -3.88
N MET A 277 -19.92 9.22 -5.17
CA MET A 277 -20.81 10.29 -5.65
C MET A 277 -22.24 10.09 -5.14
N ILE A 278 -22.76 8.88 -5.17
CA ILE A 278 -24.07 8.55 -4.60
C ILE A 278 -24.07 8.83 -3.09
N ALA A 279 -23.06 8.40 -2.37
CA ALA A 279 -22.92 8.66 -0.95
C ALA A 279 -22.89 10.17 -0.64
N LEU A 280 -22.16 10.97 -1.44
CA LEU A 280 -22.10 12.42 -1.30
C LEU A 280 -23.49 13.05 -1.46
N LEU A 281 -24.27 12.63 -2.46
CA LEU A 281 -25.63 13.13 -2.71
C LEU A 281 -26.64 12.70 -1.63
N CYS A 282 -26.48 11.50 -1.05
CA CYS A 282 -27.39 10.97 -0.05
C CYS A 282 -27.10 11.48 1.36
N LEU A 283 -25.83 11.61 1.73
CA LEU A 283 -25.42 11.92 3.10
C LEU A 283 -25.32 13.42 3.36
N ASP A 284 -24.87 14.22 2.39
CA ASP A 284 -24.78 15.69 2.52
C ASP A 284 -26.02 16.37 1.95
N LYS A 285 -27.14 16.23 2.67
CA LYS A 285 -28.43 16.84 2.27
C LYS A 285 -28.39 18.38 2.28
N ARG A 286 -27.56 18.98 3.13
CA ARG A 286 -27.49 20.45 3.30
C ARG A 286 -26.91 21.12 2.05
N HIS A 287 -25.96 20.50 1.39
CA HIS A 287 -25.28 21.07 0.22
C HIS A 287 -25.62 20.31 -1.07
N ARG A 288 -26.77 19.64 -1.12
CA ARG A 288 -27.13 18.73 -2.21
C ARG A 288 -27.08 19.37 -3.59
N ILE A 289 -27.58 20.62 -3.74
CA ILE A 289 -27.55 21.34 -5.02
C ILE A 289 -26.09 21.63 -5.42
N HIS A 290 -25.27 22.07 -4.47
CA HIS A 290 -23.86 22.33 -4.69
C HIS A 290 -23.12 21.05 -5.11
N ASN A 291 -23.39 19.93 -4.46
CA ASN A 291 -22.82 18.62 -4.79
C ASN A 291 -23.23 18.16 -6.19
N ILE A 292 -24.50 18.38 -6.61
CA ILE A 292 -24.95 18.08 -7.98
C ILE A 292 -24.16 18.91 -8.99
N ILE A 293 -23.98 20.19 -8.74
CA ILE A 293 -23.22 21.09 -9.64
C ILE A 293 -21.77 20.63 -9.74
N ILE A 294 -21.11 20.34 -8.62
CA ILE A 294 -19.71 19.86 -8.59
C ILE A 294 -19.57 18.53 -9.36
N ILE A 295 -20.49 17.59 -9.15
CA ILE A 295 -20.49 16.30 -9.85
C ILE A 295 -20.70 16.53 -11.36
N ALA A 296 -21.66 17.38 -11.76
CA ALA A 296 -21.89 17.69 -13.16
C ALA A 296 -20.66 18.32 -13.82
N VAL A 297 -20.01 19.29 -13.14
CA VAL A 297 -18.76 19.89 -13.60
C VAL A 297 -17.65 18.84 -13.69
N GLY A 298 -17.52 17.97 -12.67
CA GLY A 298 -16.54 16.87 -12.67
C GLY A 298 -16.73 15.91 -13.84
N ILE A 299 -17.97 15.55 -14.16
CA ILE A 299 -18.31 14.71 -15.32
C ILE A 299 -17.93 15.41 -16.62
N VAL A 300 -18.31 16.69 -16.79
CA VAL A 300 -17.94 17.46 -17.99
C VAL A 300 -16.43 17.55 -18.14
N MET A 301 -15.71 17.89 -17.07
CA MET A 301 -14.24 17.93 -17.07
C MET A 301 -13.63 16.56 -17.43
N PHE A 302 -14.19 15.48 -16.88
CA PHE A 302 -13.75 14.13 -17.23
C PHE A 302 -13.91 13.86 -18.74
N PHE A 303 -15.03 14.16 -19.34
CA PHE A 303 -15.25 13.97 -20.77
C PHE A 303 -14.37 14.88 -21.63
N VAL A 304 -14.09 16.10 -21.21
CA VAL A 304 -13.24 17.04 -21.97
C VAL A 304 -11.77 16.60 -21.94
N PHE A 305 -11.24 16.21 -20.77
CA PHE A 305 -9.83 15.87 -20.64
C PHE A 305 -9.51 14.43 -20.95
N PHE A 306 -10.48 13.52 -20.84
CA PHE A 306 -10.29 12.09 -21.01
C PHE A 306 -11.12 11.51 -22.16
N TRP A 307 -11.48 12.34 -23.17
CA TRP A 307 -12.25 11.88 -24.32
C TRP A 307 -11.59 10.69 -25.03
N ASP A 308 -10.27 10.76 -25.24
CA ASP A 308 -9.50 9.71 -25.87
C ASP A 308 -9.44 8.43 -24.99
N LEU A 309 -9.61 8.58 -23.69
CA LEU A 309 -9.69 7.45 -22.76
C LEU A 309 -10.96 6.62 -22.93
N ILE A 310 -12.03 7.18 -23.49
CA ILE A 310 -13.28 6.46 -23.79
C ILE A 310 -13.02 5.36 -24.83
N TYR A 311 -12.21 5.66 -25.84
CA TYR A 311 -11.79 4.64 -26.83
C TYR A 311 -10.94 3.57 -26.16
N PHE A 312 -10.05 3.95 -25.26
CA PHE A 312 -9.27 3.01 -24.45
C PHE A 312 -10.17 2.11 -23.57
N PHE A 313 -11.21 2.67 -22.94
CA PHE A 313 -12.18 1.89 -22.17
C PHE A 313 -12.98 0.91 -23.03
N ARG A 314 -13.41 1.33 -24.19
CA ARG A 314 -14.10 0.47 -25.13
C ARG A 314 -13.21 -0.72 -25.54
N ASP A 315 -11.98 -0.44 -25.96
CA ASP A 315 -11.01 -1.46 -26.34
C ASP A 315 -10.64 -2.38 -25.16
N MET A 316 -10.55 -1.82 -23.96
CA MET A 316 -10.32 -2.58 -22.74
C MET A 316 -11.49 -3.53 -22.44
N LEU A 317 -12.74 -3.07 -22.53
CA LEU A 317 -13.95 -3.89 -22.36
C LEU A 317 -14.04 -4.99 -23.43
N LEU A 318 -13.77 -4.65 -24.67
CA LEU A 318 -13.76 -5.64 -25.76
C LEU A 318 -12.69 -6.72 -25.53
N ARG A 319 -11.50 -6.35 -25.08
CA ARG A 319 -10.43 -7.32 -24.73
C ARG A 319 -10.74 -8.14 -23.48
N LEU A 320 -11.54 -7.62 -22.53
CA LEU A 320 -11.99 -8.40 -21.37
C LEU A 320 -13.02 -9.47 -21.77
N LEU A 321 -13.82 -9.19 -22.80
CA LEU A 321 -14.80 -10.14 -23.33
C LEU A 321 -14.18 -11.18 -24.28
N GLN A 322 -13.01 -10.88 -24.86
CA GLN A 322 -12.23 -11.80 -25.68
C GLN A 322 -11.20 -12.52 -24.79
N ILE A 323 -11.58 -13.69 -24.27
CA ILE A 323 -10.64 -14.59 -23.59
C ILE A 323 -9.86 -15.32 -24.70
N ASP A 324 -8.69 -14.81 -25.04
CA ASP A 324 -7.77 -15.51 -25.92
C ASP A 324 -7.00 -16.55 -25.09
N ASP A 325 -7.11 -17.84 -25.47
CA ASP A 325 -6.39 -18.94 -24.82
C ASP A 325 -4.85 -18.77 -24.86
N ASN A 326 -4.36 -17.92 -25.74
CA ASN A 326 -2.94 -17.56 -25.82
C ASN A 326 -2.52 -16.43 -24.88
N GLU A 327 -3.45 -15.83 -24.15
CA GLU A 327 -3.09 -14.78 -23.20
C GLU A 327 -2.20 -15.37 -22.10
N ILE A 328 -1.08 -14.69 -21.82
CA ILE A 328 -0.09 -15.11 -20.81
C ILE A 328 -0.78 -15.45 -19.49
N ARG A 329 -1.84 -14.70 -19.10
CA ARG A 329 -2.59 -14.93 -17.86
C ARG A 329 -3.33 -16.27 -17.85
N VAL A 330 -3.94 -16.68 -18.94
CA VAL A 330 -4.65 -17.98 -19.04
C VAL A 330 -3.65 -19.11 -18.91
N ARG A 331 -2.50 -19.00 -19.59
CA ARG A 331 -1.40 -19.98 -19.46
C ARG A 331 -0.86 -20.06 -18.05
N LEU A 332 -0.66 -18.91 -17.40
CA LEU A 332 -0.20 -18.82 -16.00
C LEU A 332 -1.22 -19.47 -15.05
N MET A 333 -2.50 -19.20 -15.27
CA MET A 333 -3.58 -19.76 -14.44
C MET A 333 -3.69 -21.28 -14.60
N ARG A 334 -3.59 -21.79 -15.82
CA ARG A 334 -3.56 -23.24 -16.08
C ARG A 334 -2.39 -23.93 -15.38
N ARG A 335 -1.18 -23.36 -15.50
CA ARG A 335 0.01 -23.84 -14.78
C ARG A 335 -0.15 -23.81 -13.26
N ALA A 336 -0.73 -22.73 -12.72
CA ALA A 336 -0.98 -22.62 -11.28
C ALA A 336 -1.93 -23.73 -10.79
N VAL A 337 -2.96 -24.08 -11.59
CA VAL A 337 -3.87 -25.20 -11.28
C VAL A 337 -3.13 -26.54 -11.34
N GLU A 338 -2.30 -26.77 -12.35
CA GLU A 338 -1.47 -27.99 -12.45
C GLU A 338 -0.52 -28.14 -11.25
N ASP A 339 0.15 -27.06 -10.86
CA ASP A 339 1.04 -27.04 -9.70
C ASP A 339 0.28 -27.29 -8.39
N PHE A 340 -0.93 -26.71 -8.25
CA PHE A 340 -1.81 -26.96 -7.11
C PHE A 340 -2.25 -28.44 -7.06
N LEU A 341 -2.73 -28.99 -8.16
CA LEU A 341 -3.18 -30.39 -8.23
C LEU A 341 -2.05 -31.38 -7.94
N SER A 342 -0.81 -31.02 -8.28
CA SER A 342 0.36 -31.86 -7.98
C SER A 342 0.74 -31.90 -6.49
N ASN A 343 0.33 -30.88 -5.69
CA ASN A 343 0.64 -30.80 -4.27
C ASN A 343 -0.45 -29.99 -3.52
N PRO A 344 -1.66 -30.54 -3.36
CA PRO A 344 -2.83 -29.77 -2.94
C PRO A 344 -2.81 -29.35 -1.48
N VAL A 345 -2.05 -30.02 -0.60
CA VAL A 345 -2.03 -29.70 0.85
C VAL A 345 -1.06 -28.57 1.17
N PHE A 346 0.18 -28.66 0.68
CA PHE A 346 1.24 -27.70 1.01
C PHE A 346 1.61 -26.80 -0.17
N GLY A 347 1.07 -27.03 -1.36
CA GLY A 347 1.45 -26.33 -2.58
C GLY A 347 2.92 -26.63 -2.98
N ARG A 348 3.48 -25.78 -3.82
CA ARG A 348 4.89 -25.81 -4.26
C ARG A 348 5.77 -24.77 -3.55
N GLY A 349 5.21 -24.06 -2.60
CA GLY A 349 5.88 -22.97 -1.87
C GLY A 349 5.80 -21.61 -2.59
N LEU A 350 5.86 -20.55 -1.80
CA LEU A 350 5.84 -19.18 -2.30
C LEU A 350 7.05 -18.92 -3.23
N GLY A 351 6.80 -18.24 -4.35
CA GLY A 351 7.83 -17.90 -5.35
C GLY A 351 8.27 -19.05 -6.26
N TYR A 352 7.70 -20.25 -6.12
CA TYR A 352 7.99 -21.38 -7.01
C TYR A 352 7.75 -21.03 -8.48
N PHE A 353 6.61 -20.43 -8.75
CA PHE A 353 6.16 -20.09 -10.09
C PHE A 353 7.10 -19.10 -10.80
N GLY A 354 7.47 -18.01 -10.12
CA GLY A 354 8.39 -17.03 -10.68
C GLY A 354 9.80 -17.59 -10.92
N ASN A 355 10.29 -18.40 -10.00
CA ASN A 355 11.61 -19.04 -10.15
C ASN A 355 11.63 -20.06 -11.30
N ARG A 356 10.56 -20.83 -11.48
CA ARG A 356 10.40 -21.73 -12.62
C ARG A 356 10.46 -21.00 -13.95
N ASP A 357 9.74 -19.87 -14.07
CA ASP A 357 9.72 -19.10 -15.31
C ASP A 357 11.08 -18.47 -15.62
N VAL A 358 11.80 -17.97 -14.62
CA VAL A 358 13.17 -17.46 -14.79
C VAL A 358 14.12 -18.56 -15.26
N HIS A 359 14.05 -19.76 -14.67
CA HIS A 359 14.90 -20.89 -15.08
C HIS A 359 14.58 -21.37 -16.52
N HIS A 360 13.33 -21.40 -16.89
CA HIS A 360 12.94 -21.75 -18.26
C HIS A 360 13.37 -20.69 -19.27
N SER A 361 13.28 -19.40 -18.89
CA SER A 361 13.76 -18.27 -19.70
C SER A 361 15.25 -18.35 -19.93
N ALA A 362 16.03 -18.57 -18.87
CA ALA A 362 17.48 -18.68 -18.94
C ALA A 362 17.96 -19.89 -19.79
N LYS A 363 17.14 -20.94 -19.91
CA LYS A 363 17.43 -22.12 -20.74
C LYS A 363 16.89 -22.01 -22.17
N GLY A 364 16.39 -20.85 -22.60
CA GLY A 364 15.81 -20.64 -23.94
C GLY A 364 14.48 -21.39 -24.17
N ALA A 365 13.80 -21.82 -23.13
CA ALA A 365 12.56 -22.60 -23.18
C ALA A 365 11.30 -21.72 -22.96
N LEU A 366 11.42 -20.42 -23.19
CA LEU A 366 10.27 -19.53 -23.37
C LEU A 366 10.10 -19.27 -24.84
N CYS A 367 9.24 -20.04 -25.44
CA CYS A 367 8.62 -19.71 -26.70
C CYS A 367 7.25 -19.07 -26.44
#